data_e21ff191ed5ed24838e0b9a9829a97f4
#
_entry.id   e21ff191ed5ed24838e0b9a9829a97f4
#
_cell.length_a   1.000
_cell.length_b   1.000
_cell.length_c   1.000
_cell.angle_alpha   90.00
_cell.angle_beta   90.00
_cell.angle_gamma   90.00
#
_symmetry.space_group_name_H-M   'P 1'
#
loop_
_entity.id
_entity.type
_entity.pdbx_description
1 polymer ?
#
loop_
_entity_poly.entity_id
_entity_poly.type
_entity_poly.pdbx_seq_one_letter_code
_entity_poly.pdbx_strand_id
1 'polypeptide(L)'
;LSADGGGNALGTLIEGPLKAKLDKAWKAYKMLSPYLNKPSTSAKEDYQYVRGKGADVRFAQSHPDFLLRHANLSLNLLDTEVKGELKDLTDNPKVYGKPAILDFQSGENDKFDSFGLNAEIDKTGSQSKDTLKINFKGLNLQGIQSEGAGEIKGGMADINGQLKITNENDLDGSFKAELKSISLSIPKQDGNELANTIADSLSAIDRINIAVSIRGTIENYQLDIQSNLNDIISGAVKNALAGKMKGFE
;
A
#
# COMPACT_ATOMS: atom_id res chain seq x y z
N LEU A 1 7.27 0.22 -36.45
CA LEU A 1 6.51 -0.40 -35.36
C LEU A 1 7.41 -0.37 -34.13
N SER A 2 7.22 0.65 -33.28
CA SER A 2 7.99 0.84 -32.05
C SER A 2 7.60 -0.23 -31.01
N ALA A 3 8.60 -0.85 -30.42
CA ALA A 3 8.49 -1.91 -29.39
C ALA A 3 7.94 -1.42 -28.02
N ASP A 4 7.44 -0.20 -27.92
CA ASP A 4 6.97 0.43 -26.67
C ASP A 4 5.53 0.03 -26.26
N GLY A 5 4.80 -0.72 -27.07
CA GLY A 5 3.40 -1.04 -26.79
C GLY A 5 3.15 -2.16 -25.78
N GLY A 6 4.12 -3.00 -25.47
CA GLY A 6 3.93 -4.18 -24.61
C GLY A 6 4.16 -3.93 -23.12
N GLY A 7 4.99 -2.95 -22.77
CA GLY A 7 5.36 -2.66 -21.38
C GLY A 7 4.25 -2.00 -20.56
N ASN A 8 3.32 -1.30 -21.22
CA ASN A 8 2.26 -0.54 -20.54
C ASN A 8 0.99 -1.34 -20.25
N ALA A 9 0.75 -2.45 -20.94
CA ALA A 9 -0.54 -3.17 -20.81
C ALA A 9 -0.72 -3.85 -19.45
N LEU A 10 0.33 -4.48 -18.91
CA LEU A 10 0.29 -5.09 -17.56
C LEU A 10 0.34 -4.04 -16.46
N GLY A 11 1.12 -2.97 -16.64
CA GLY A 11 1.11 -1.81 -15.75
C GLY A 11 -0.30 -1.26 -15.62
N THR A 12 -1.00 -1.05 -16.72
CA THR A 12 -2.37 -0.52 -16.74
C THR A 12 -3.40 -1.45 -16.08
N LEU A 13 -3.24 -2.78 -16.22
CA LEU A 13 -4.12 -3.77 -15.61
C LEU A 13 -4.00 -3.80 -14.07
N ILE A 14 -2.81 -3.59 -13.55
CA ILE A 14 -2.54 -3.58 -12.10
C ILE A 14 -2.76 -2.17 -11.52
N GLU A 15 -2.40 -1.13 -12.26
CA GLU A 15 -2.47 0.27 -11.83
C GLU A 15 -3.90 0.70 -11.49
N GLY A 16 -4.87 0.38 -12.33
CA GLY A 16 -6.27 0.78 -12.13
C GLY A 16 -6.87 0.28 -10.80
N PRO A 17 -6.87 -1.04 -10.52
CA PRO A 17 -7.36 -1.59 -9.26
C PRO A 17 -6.56 -1.12 -8.04
N LEU A 18 -5.24 -0.98 -8.16
CA LEU A 18 -4.38 -0.49 -7.09
C LEU A 18 -4.70 0.97 -6.77
N LYS A 19 -4.81 1.81 -7.79
CA LYS A 19 -5.18 3.22 -7.65
C LYS A 19 -6.53 3.39 -6.96
N ALA A 20 -7.55 2.61 -7.36
CA ALA A 20 -8.87 2.66 -6.73
C ALA A 20 -8.84 2.30 -5.23
N LYS A 21 -7.99 1.34 -4.81
CA LYS A 21 -7.79 0.99 -3.40
C LYS A 21 -7.04 2.09 -2.64
N LEU A 22 -6.02 2.68 -3.25
CA LEU A 22 -5.27 3.80 -2.67
C LEU A 22 -6.16 5.03 -2.50
N ASP A 23 -6.99 5.38 -3.48
CA ASP A 23 -7.92 6.51 -3.38
C ASP A 23 -8.92 6.35 -2.22
N LYS A 24 -9.38 5.11 -1.94
CA LYS A 24 -10.20 4.83 -0.75
C LYS A 24 -9.42 5.02 0.55
N ALA A 25 -8.18 4.55 0.60
CA ALA A 25 -7.30 4.72 1.77
C ALA A 25 -7.00 6.19 2.03
N TRP A 26 -6.74 6.98 0.98
CA TRP A 26 -6.53 8.43 1.08
C TRP A 26 -7.75 9.19 1.56
N LYS A 27 -8.94 8.81 1.13
CA LYS A 27 -10.19 9.39 1.65
C LYS A 27 -10.33 9.14 3.15
N ALA A 28 -10.08 7.91 3.60
CA ALA A 28 -10.12 7.57 5.03
C ALA A 28 -9.06 8.35 5.84
N TYR A 29 -7.82 8.44 5.32
CA TYR A 29 -6.75 9.22 5.96
C TYR A 29 -7.12 10.70 6.09
N LYS A 30 -7.63 11.33 5.02
CA LYS A 30 -8.07 12.75 5.04
C LYS A 30 -9.23 12.99 6.01
N MET A 31 -10.11 12.02 6.20
CA MET A 31 -11.20 12.12 7.17
C MET A 31 -10.68 12.06 8.62
N LEU A 32 -9.66 11.27 8.88
CA LEU A 32 -9.11 11.06 10.23
C LEU A 32 -8.06 12.10 10.61
N SER A 33 -7.25 12.57 9.66
CA SER A 33 -6.14 13.51 9.88
C SER A 33 -6.53 14.78 10.67
N PRO A 34 -7.67 15.46 10.40
CA PRO A 34 -8.08 16.63 11.18
C PRO A 34 -8.33 16.36 12.67
N TYR A 35 -8.75 15.12 13.01
CA TYR A 35 -9.00 14.74 14.42
C TYR A 35 -7.71 14.42 15.16
N LEU A 36 -6.64 14.09 14.43
CA LEU A 36 -5.31 13.78 14.97
C LEU A 36 -4.41 15.03 15.06
N ASN A 37 -4.89 16.17 14.58
CA ASN A 37 -4.14 17.42 14.55
C ASN A 37 -5.12 18.60 14.67
N LYS A 38 -5.90 18.63 15.75
CA LYS A 38 -6.66 19.86 16.06
C LYS A 38 -5.64 20.96 16.30
N PRO A 39 -5.60 22.02 15.46
CA PRO A 39 -4.91 23.23 15.90
C PRO A 39 -5.59 23.61 17.20
N SER A 40 -4.80 23.96 18.22
CA SER A 40 -5.34 24.57 19.44
C SER A 40 -5.98 25.91 19.04
N THR A 41 -7.18 25.83 18.48
CA THR A 41 -8.05 26.97 18.33
C THR A 41 -8.50 27.32 19.74
N SER A 42 -7.70 28.14 20.42
CA SER A 42 -8.32 29.07 21.34
C SER A 42 -9.39 29.78 20.51
N ALA A 43 -10.64 29.32 20.61
CA ALA A 43 -11.77 30.05 20.09
C ALA A 43 -11.57 31.48 20.58
N LYS A 44 -11.40 32.41 19.64
CA LYS A 44 -11.62 33.82 19.91
C LYS A 44 -13.12 33.95 20.12
N GLU A 45 -13.59 33.56 21.28
CA GLU A 45 -14.86 34.06 21.77
C GLU A 45 -14.60 35.54 22.00
N ASP A 46 -15.18 36.33 21.15
CA ASP A 46 -15.20 37.79 21.22
C ASP A 46 -16.13 38.18 22.37
N TYR A 47 -15.67 37.93 23.62
CA TYR A 47 -16.33 38.41 24.82
C TYR A 47 -15.96 39.90 24.94
N GLN A 48 -16.87 40.76 24.51
CA GLN A 48 -16.83 42.17 24.92
C GLN A 48 -17.01 42.28 26.45
N TYR A 49 -15.94 42.06 27.18
CA TYR A 49 -15.92 42.38 28.61
C TYR A 49 -15.70 43.85 28.80
N VAL A 50 -16.76 44.59 29.04
CA VAL A 50 -16.73 45.93 29.64
C VAL A 50 -16.40 45.80 31.14
N ARG A 51 -15.20 45.40 31.48
CA ARG A 51 -14.67 45.49 32.84
C ARG A 51 -13.17 45.78 32.81
N GLY A 52 -12.80 46.74 33.61
CA GLY A 52 -11.51 47.39 33.84
C GLY A 52 -10.25 46.63 33.39
N LYS A 53 -9.20 47.41 33.12
CA LYS A 53 -7.89 46.99 32.62
C LYS A 53 -7.28 45.84 33.45
N GLY A 54 -7.69 44.61 33.19
CA GLY A 54 -7.05 43.40 33.64
C GLY A 54 -6.11 42.87 32.55
N ALA A 55 -4.96 42.30 32.94
CA ALA A 55 -4.11 41.59 32.01
C ALA A 55 -4.77 40.24 31.69
N ASP A 56 -5.01 39.96 30.41
CA ASP A 56 -5.50 38.66 29.93
C ASP A 56 -4.34 37.65 29.99
N VAL A 57 -4.27 36.87 31.07
CA VAL A 57 -3.24 35.84 31.24
C VAL A 57 -3.71 34.59 30.50
N ARG A 58 -3.18 34.35 29.32
CA ARG A 58 -3.42 33.11 28.56
C ARG A 58 -2.50 32.03 29.13
N PHE A 59 -3.09 31.02 29.73
CA PHE A 59 -2.37 29.82 30.10
C PHE A 59 -2.20 28.96 28.86
N ALA A 60 -0.97 28.59 28.54
CA ALA A 60 -0.75 27.57 27.47
C ALA A 60 -1.38 26.25 27.93
N GLN A 61 -2.06 25.60 27.02
CA GLN A 61 -2.63 24.28 27.28
C GLN A 61 -1.49 23.31 27.61
N SER A 62 -1.48 22.78 28.84
CA SER A 62 -0.40 21.94 29.35
C SER A 62 -0.60 20.44 29.09
N HIS A 63 -1.77 20.07 28.60
CA HIS A 63 -2.14 18.67 28.32
C HIS A 63 -3.13 18.60 27.15
N PRO A 64 -3.17 17.49 26.42
CA PRO A 64 -4.18 17.27 25.39
C PRO A 64 -5.57 17.08 26.01
N ASP A 65 -6.63 17.37 25.24
CA ASP A 65 -8.02 17.12 25.67
C ASP A 65 -8.35 15.63 25.62
N PHE A 66 -7.72 14.91 24.70
CA PHE A 66 -7.86 13.45 24.54
C PHE A 66 -6.48 12.79 24.48
N LEU A 67 -6.31 11.72 25.24
CA LEU A 67 -5.11 10.87 25.21
C LEU A 67 -5.46 9.41 25.44
N LEU A 68 -5.29 8.59 24.42
CA LEU A 68 -5.32 7.14 24.50
C LEU A 68 -3.89 6.62 24.58
N ARG A 69 -3.45 6.23 25.77
CA ARG A 69 -2.07 5.77 25.99
C ARG A 69 -1.81 4.38 25.41
N HIS A 70 -2.81 3.51 25.48
CA HIS A 70 -2.68 2.13 25.02
C HIS A 70 -4.06 1.52 24.73
N ALA A 71 -4.19 0.81 23.61
CA ALA A 71 -5.33 -0.02 23.29
C ALA A 71 -4.85 -1.32 22.62
N ASN A 72 -5.42 -2.45 23.00
CA ASN A 72 -5.28 -3.70 22.28
C ASN A 72 -6.31 -3.74 21.15
N LEU A 73 -5.85 -4.14 19.99
CA LEU A 73 -6.67 -4.25 18.79
C LEU A 73 -6.61 -5.67 18.23
N SER A 74 -7.64 -6.06 17.52
CA SER A 74 -7.61 -7.25 16.68
C SER A 74 -8.14 -6.92 15.28
N LEU A 75 -7.59 -7.59 14.30
CA LEU A 75 -7.88 -7.43 12.89
C LEU A 75 -8.04 -8.84 12.31
N ASN A 76 -9.12 -9.09 11.57
CA ASN A 76 -9.23 -10.31 10.77
C ASN A 76 -8.58 -10.12 9.42
N LEU A 77 -7.51 -10.85 9.17
CA LEU A 77 -6.72 -10.81 7.94
C LEU A 77 -6.66 -12.21 7.33
N LEU A 78 -7.27 -12.39 6.15
CA LEU A 78 -7.34 -13.69 5.45
C LEU A 78 -7.89 -14.82 6.36
N ASP A 79 -8.97 -14.54 7.07
CA ASP A 79 -9.62 -15.43 8.04
C ASP A 79 -8.75 -15.80 9.26
N THR A 80 -7.69 -15.05 9.50
CA THR A 80 -6.80 -15.19 10.67
C THR A 80 -6.90 -13.95 11.54
N GLU A 81 -7.08 -14.15 12.86
CA GLU A 81 -7.04 -13.05 13.82
C GLU A 81 -5.59 -12.61 14.06
N VAL A 82 -5.31 -11.34 13.73
CA VAL A 82 -4.03 -10.69 14.00
C VAL A 82 -4.20 -9.70 15.13
N LYS A 83 -3.35 -9.79 16.14
CA LYS A 83 -3.38 -8.90 17.30
C LYS A 83 -2.43 -7.73 17.10
N GLY A 84 -2.82 -6.60 17.65
CA GLY A 84 -2.02 -5.38 17.55
C GLY A 84 -2.25 -4.46 18.74
N GLU A 85 -1.47 -3.40 18.76
CA GLU A 85 -1.50 -2.36 19.78
C GLU A 85 -1.53 -0.99 19.14
N LEU A 86 -2.29 -0.09 19.73
CA LEU A 86 -2.27 1.34 19.43
C LEU A 86 -1.76 2.08 20.67
N LYS A 87 -0.75 2.91 20.50
CA LYS A 87 -0.13 3.67 21.59
C LYS A 87 -0.14 5.17 21.30
N ASP A 88 -0.27 5.94 22.36
CA ASP A 88 -0.02 7.39 22.41
C ASP A 88 -0.86 8.21 21.40
N LEU A 89 -2.10 7.78 21.12
CA LEU A 89 -3.02 8.52 20.25
C LEU A 89 -3.61 9.72 21.00
N THR A 90 -3.46 10.91 20.43
CA THR A 90 -3.92 12.16 21.04
C THR A 90 -4.41 13.16 19.98
N ASP A 91 -5.26 14.08 20.40
CA ASP A 91 -5.70 15.22 19.59
C ASP A 91 -4.66 16.36 19.53
N ASN A 92 -3.67 16.37 20.45
CA ASN A 92 -2.61 17.37 20.49
C ASN A 92 -1.20 16.76 20.65
N PRO A 93 -0.65 16.15 19.58
CA PRO A 93 0.67 15.53 19.62
C PRO A 93 1.81 16.48 19.99
N LYS A 94 1.69 17.75 19.61
CA LYS A 94 2.71 18.78 19.94
C LYS A 94 2.84 19.04 21.42
N VAL A 95 1.73 19.01 22.15
CA VAL A 95 1.72 19.18 23.61
C VAL A 95 2.15 17.89 24.31
N TYR A 96 1.69 16.75 23.79
CA TYR A 96 2.03 15.45 24.38
C TYR A 96 3.49 15.05 24.14
N GLY A 97 4.06 15.41 23.00
CA GLY A 97 5.47 15.21 22.67
C GLY A 97 5.84 13.80 22.22
N LYS A 98 4.86 12.95 21.86
CA LYS A 98 5.08 11.61 21.34
C LYS A 98 4.20 11.33 20.10
N PRO A 99 4.73 10.59 19.11
CA PRO A 99 3.95 10.11 17.98
C PRO A 99 2.95 9.04 18.42
N ALA A 100 1.86 8.89 17.67
CA ALA A 100 0.99 7.74 17.80
C ALA A 100 1.59 6.55 17.01
N ILE A 101 1.56 5.35 17.62
CA ILE A 101 2.13 4.14 17.03
C ILE A 101 1.05 3.06 16.98
N LEU A 102 0.85 2.51 15.78
CA LEU A 102 0.03 1.34 15.53
C LEU A 102 0.94 0.19 15.13
N ASP A 103 0.86 -0.95 15.82
CA ASP A 103 1.66 -2.12 15.54
C ASP A 103 0.78 -3.37 15.52
N PHE A 104 0.81 -4.13 14.43
CA PHE A 104 0.20 -5.44 14.30
C PHE A 104 1.26 -6.45 13.93
N GLN A 105 1.25 -7.60 14.59
CA GLN A 105 2.18 -8.69 14.32
C GLN A 105 1.46 -10.03 14.43
N SER A 106 1.81 -10.95 13.55
CA SER A 106 1.39 -12.34 13.61
C SER A 106 2.55 -13.24 13.21
N GLY A 107 2.69 -14.35 13.90
CA GLY A 107 3.58 -15.44 13.51
C GLY A 107 2.96 -16.35 12.46
N GLU A 108 3.59 -17.51 12.28
CA GLU A 108 3.22 -18.54 11.32
C GLU A 108 1.80 -19.08 11.54
N ASN A 109 1.09 -19.25 10.43
CA ASN A 109 -0.21 -19.91 10.34
C ASN A 109 -0.37 -20.54 8.94
N ASP A 110 -1.54 -21.09 8.63
CA ASP A 110 -1.83 -21.74 7.34
C ASP A 110 -1.93 -20.76 6.14
N LYS A 111 -1.96 -19.47 6.37
CA LYS A 111 -2.05 -18.43 5.33
C LYS A 111 -0.73 -17.72 5.05
N PHE A 112 0.15 -17.60 6.05
CA PHE A 112 1.45 -16.93 5.91
C PHE A 112 2.41 -17.32 7.04
N ASP A 113 3.72 -17.20 6.79
CA ASP A 113 4.77 -17.44 7.79
C ASP A 113 4.83 -16.30 8.82
N SER A 114 4.71 -15.08 8.39
CA SER A 114 4.63 -13.92 9.28
C SER A 114 3.97 -12.72 8.60
N PHE A 115 3.35 -11.90 9.42
CA PHE A 115 2.79 -10.60 9.05
C PHE A 115 3.23 -9.55 10.05
N GLY A 116 3.58 -8.37 9.55
CA GLY A 116 3.85 -7.17 10.33
C GLY A 116 3.30 -5.93 9.64
N LEU A 117 2.63 -5.08 10.41
CA LEU A 117 2.20 -3.75 10.00
C LEU A 117 2.55 -2.79 11.12
N ASN A 118 3.36 -1.79 10.81
CA ASN A 118 3.72 -0.72 11.73
C ASN A 118 3.40 0.63 11.11
N ALA A 119 2.63 1.44 11.81
CA ALA A 119 2.37 2.82 11.43
C ALA A 119 2.75 3.76 12.55
N GLU A 120 3.47 4.81 12.20
CA GLU A 120 3.86 5.91 13.08
C GLU A 120 3.27 7.21 12.53
N ILE A 121 2.48 7.91 13.34
CA ILE A 121 1.87 9.19 13.01
C ILE A 121 2.55 10.24 13.88
N ASP A 122 3.55 10.93 13.30
CA ASP A 122 4.35 11.93 13.99
C ASP A 122 3.95 13.36 13.57
N LYS A 123 3.21 13.99 14.44
CA LYS A 123 2.79 15.40 14.34
C LYS A 123 3.34 16.25 15.49
N THR A 124 4.41 15.79 16.14
CA THR A 124 5.03 16.48 17.29
C THR A 124 5.84 17.70 16.88
N GLY A 125 6.41 17.66 15.68
CA GLY A 125 7.25 18.73 15.13
C GLY A 125 6.49 19.80 14.35
N SER A 126 7.26 20.69 13.72
CA SER A 126 6.73 21.70 12.79
C SER A 126 6.27 21.09 11.46
N GLN A 127 6.81 19.96 11.08
CA GLN A 127 6.44 19.16 9.92
C GLN A 127 5.88 17.83 10.38
N SER A 128 4.73 17.42 9.86
CA SER A 128 4.21 16.09 10.10
C SER A 128 4.97 15.05 9.27
N LYS A 129 5.20 13.87 9.87
CA LYS A 129 5.88 12.74 9.22
C LYS A 129 5.17 11.46 9.62
N ASP A 130 4.31 10.98 8.74
CA ASP A 130 3.61 9.73 8.97
C ASP A 130 4.30 8.62 8.17
N THR A 131 4.51 7.48 8.78
CA THR A 131 5.19 6.33 8.15
C THR A 131 4.33 5.09 8.32
N LEU A 132 4.16 4.33 7.24
CA LEU A 132 3.55 3.01 7.25
C LEU A 132 4.56 2.01 6.71
N LYS A 133 4.75 0.90 7.42
CA LYS A 133 5.54 -0.25 6.99
C LYS A 133 4.68 -1.49 7.02
N ILE A 134 4.77 -2.29 5.97
CA ILE A 134 4.09 -3.59 5.87
C ILE A 134 5.08 -4.66 5.47
N ASN A 135 4.96 -5.82 6.08
CA ASN A 135 5.75 -7.00 5.77
C ASN A 135 4.84 -8.22 5.79
N PHE A 136 4.83 -8.96 4.69
CA PHE A 136 4.31 -10.32 4.61
C PHE A 136 5.44 -11.25 4.22
N LYS A 137 5.55 -12.38 4.87
CA LYS A 137 6.46 -13.45 4.51
C LYS A 137 5.69 -14.75 4.33
N GLY A 138 5.95 -15.45 3.24
CA GLY A 138 5.33 -16.74 2.95
C GLY A 138 3.81 -16.68 2.76
N LEU A 139 3.26 -15.56 2.23
CA LEU A 139 1.82 -15.45 1.97
C LEU A 139 1.39 -16.51 0.96
N ASN A 140 0.48 -17.42 1.36
CA ASN A 140 -0.06 -18.46 0.49
C ASN A 140 -1.00 -17.86 -0.55
N LEU A 141 -0.69 -18.08 -1.83
CA LEU A 141 -1.42 -17.54 -2.96
C LEU A 141 -2.46 -18.52 -3.52
N GLN A 142 -2.59 -19.73 -2.96
CA GLN A 142 -3.51 -20.74 -3.45
C GLN A 142 -4.97 -20.25 -3.40
N GLY A 143 -5.68 -20.42 -4.53
CA GLY A 143 -7.09 -20.05 -4.64
C GLY A 143 -7.34 -18.58 -4.93
N ILE A 144 -6.30 -17.76 -5.12
CA ILE A 144 -6.48 -16.39 -5.61
C ILE A 144 -6.87 -16.44 -7.07
N GLN A 145 -8.10 -15.98 -7.36
CA GLN A 145 -8.61 -15.84 -8.72
C GLN A 145 -8.50 -14.38 -9.15
N SER A 146 -8.02 -14.17 -10.37
CA SER A 146 -8.02 -12.87 -11.03
C SER A 146 -8.96 -12.92 -12.22
N GLU A 147 -9.97 -12.04 -12.23
CA GLU A 147 -10.91 -11.96 -13.36
C GLU A 147 -10.15 -11.73 -14.67
N GLY A 148 -10.27 -12.66 -15.60
CA GLY A 148 -9.65 -12.58 -16.93
C GLY A 148 -8.18 -12.96 -17.03
N ALA A 149 -7.45 -13.18 -15.93
CA ALA A 149 -6.02 -13.49 -15.95
C ALA A 149 -5.69 -14.96 -15.62
N GLY A 150 -6.68 -15.78 -15.28
CA GLY A 150 -6.47 -17.17 -14.89
C GLY A 150 -6.49 -17.38 -13.36
N GLU A 151 -6.12 -18.58 -12.94
CA GLU A 151 -6.13 -19.02 -11.56
C GLU A 151 -4.71 -19.27 -11.05
N ILE A 152 -4.40 -18.79 -9.86
CA ILE A 152 -3.17 -19.15 -9.15
C ILE A 152 -3.46 -20.42 -8.35
N LYS A 153 -2.95 -21.57 -8.83
CA LYS A 153 -3.15 -22.89 -8.20
C LYS A 153 -2.23 -23.12 -7.02
N GLY A 154 -1.14 -22.36 -6.91
CA GLY A 154 -0.17 -22.43 -5.84
C GLY A 154 0.90 -21.37 -5.97
N GLY A 155 1.63 -21.19 -4.88
CA GLY A 155 2.72 -20.21 -4.78
C GLY A 155 2.72 -19.51 -3.44
N MET A 156 3.81 -18.82 -3.17
CA MET A 156 4.00 -17.99 -1.98
C MET A 156 4.45 -16.60 -2.38
N ALA A 157 4.07 -15.58 -1.61
CA ALA A 157 4.54 -14.24 -1.82
C ALA A 157 5.22 -13.67 -0.57
N ASP A 158 6.36 -13.04 -0.77
CA ASP A 158 6.98 -12.15 0.21
C ASP A 158 6.72 -10.71 -0.22
N ILE A 159 6.11 -9.91 0.65
CA ILE A 159 5.75 -8.51 0.36
C ILE A 159 6.38 -7.62 1.42
N ASN A 160 7.11 -6.60 0.97
CA ASN A 160 7.66 -5.57 1.82
C ASN A 160 7.27 -4.21 1.27
N GLY A 161 6.84 -3.31 2.12
CA GLY A 161 6.46 -1.98 1.71
C GLY A 161 6.68 -0.93 2.77
N GLN A 162 6.97 0.27 2.31
CA GLN A 162 7.03 1.46 3.14
C GLN A 162 6.38 2.62 2.40
N LEU A 163 5.60 3.40 3.14
CA LEU A 163 5.01 4.65 2.68
C LEU A 163 5.31 5.73 3.70
N LYS A 164 5.73 6.89 3.23
CA LYS A 164 5.90 8.10 4.03
C LYS A 164 4.95 9.17 3.53
N ILE A 165 4.33 9.88 4.45
CA ILE A 165 3.51 11.06 4.18
C ILE A 165 4.14 12.21 4.95
N THR A 166 4.55 13.26 4.24
CA THR A 166 5.13 14.45 4.85
C THR A 166 4.19 15.63 4.67
N ASN A 167 4.07 16.46 5.71
CA ASN A 167 3.18 17.63 5.70
C ASN A 167 1.72 17.29 5.35
N GLU A 168 1.27 16.08 5.71
CA GLU A 168 -0.08 15.57 5.45
C GLU A 168 -0.46 15.50 3.95
N ASN A 169 0.51 15.64 3.06
CA ASN A 169 0.27 15.77 1.63
C ASN A 169 1.26 15.02 0.74
N ASP A 170 2.57 15.13 1.05
CA ASP A 170 3.61 14.65 0.16
C ASP A 170 3.87 13.15 0.38
N LEU A 171 3.78 12.38 -0.70
CA LEU A 171 3.90 10.92 -0.70
C LEU A 171 5.26 10.48 -1.23
N ASP A 172 5.89 9.56 -0.51
CA ASP A 172 7.05 8.78 -0.97
C ASP A 172 6.88 7.34 -0.48
N GLY A 173 6.71 6.41 -1.39
CA GLY A 173 6.47 5.01 -1.07
C GLY A 173 7.16 4.05 -2.00
N SER A 174 7.51 2.88 -1.45
CA SER A 174 8.03 1.76 -2.21
C SER A 174 7.49 0.45 -1.67
N PHE A 175 7.06 -0.42 -2.58
CA PHE A 175 6.59 -1.76 -2.27
C PHE A 175 7.27 -2.75 -3.19
N LYS A 176 7.65 -3.90 -2.65
CA LYS A 176 8.23 -5.01 -3.40
C LYS A 176 7.47 -6.27 -3.05
N ALA A 177 7.12 -7.04 -4.07
CA ALA A 177 6.56 -8.37 -3.93
C ALA A 177 7.42 -9.36 -4.73
N GLU A 178 7.83 -10.43 -4.07
CA GLU A 178 8.47 -11.58 -4.69
C GLU A 178 7.53 -12.76 -4.57
N LEU A 179 7.02 -13.25 -5.71
CA LEU A 179 6.17 -14.42 -5.79
C LEU A 179 7.04 -15.61 -6.21
N LYS A 180 6.95 -16.70 -5.48
CA LYS A 180 7.81 -17.91 -5.60
C LYS A 180 6.96 -19.14 -5.80
N SER A 181 7.51 -20.11 -6.51
CA SER A 181 6.86 -21.41 -6.78
C SER A 181 5.45 -21.26 -7.30
N ILE A 182 5.28 -20.31 -8.24
CA ILE A 182 3.96 -19.94 -8.76
C ILE A 182 3.52 -21.04 -9.72
N SER A 183 2.27 -21.46 -9.58
CA SER A 183 1.57 -22.31 -10.54
C SER A 183 0.37 -21.55 -11.10
N LEU A 184 0.49 -21.07 -12.35
CA LEU A 184 -0.56 -20.34 -13.03
C LEU A 184 -1.33 -21.29 -13.97
N SER A 185 -2.65 -21.19 -13.96
CA SER A 185 -3.53 -21.85 -14.94
C SER A 185 -4.18 -20.78 -15.80
N ILE A 186 -3.68 -20.64 -17.03
CA ILE A 186 -4.20 -19.65 -17.98
C ILE A 186 -5.02 -20.38 -19.04
N PRO A 187 -6.30 -20.02 -19.25
CA PRO A 187 -7.12 -20.64 -20.26
C PRO A 187 -6.55 -20.43 -21.66
N LYS A 188 -6.46 -21.50 -22.44
CA LYS A 188 -6.08 -21.42 -23.86
C LYS A 188 -7.26 -21.01 -24.72
N GLN A 189 -6.99 -20.29 -25.80
CA GLN A 189 -7.98 -19.82 -26.76
C GLN A 189 -7.86 -20.62 -28.04
N ASP A 190 -8.98 -21.19 -28.48
CA ASP A 190 -9.03 -21.92 -29.74
C ASP A 190 -8.67 -21.02 -30.93
N GLY A 191 -7.76 -21.50 -31.78
CA GLY A 191 -7.32 -20.78 -32.98
C GLY A 191 -6.37 -19.61 -32.78
N ASN A 192 -5.96 -19.29 -31.52
CA ASN A 192 -5.03 -18.20 -31.23
C ASN A 192 -3.67 -18.73 -30.72
N GLU A 193 -2.82 -19.19 -31.65
CA GLU A 193 -1.50 -19.76 -31.34
C GLU A 193 -0.59 -18.77 -30.54
N LEU A 194 -0.65 -17.47 -30.86
CA LEU A 194 0.15 -16.48 -30.18
C LEU A 194 -0.29 -16.34 -28.69
N ALA A 195 -1.60 -16.24 -28.46
CA ALA A 195 -2.14 -16.19 -27.10
C ALA A 195 -1.80 -17.47 -26.32
N ASN A 196 -1.87 -18.63 -26.96
CA ASN A 196 -1.52 -19.89 -26.33
C ASN A 196 -0.04 -20.01 -26.01
N THR A 197 0.86 -19.52 -26.88
CA THR A 197 2.31 -19.46 -26.61
C THR A 197 2.62 -18.54 -25.44
N ILE A 198 1.93 -17.41 -25.32
CA ILE A 198 2.05 -16.50 -24.17
C ILE A 198 1.54 -17.19 -22.91
N ALA A 199 0.38 -17.86 -22.97
CA ALA A 199 -0.19 -18.59 -21.84
C ALA A 199 0.76 -19.70 -21.35
N ASP A 200 1.35 -20.48 -22.26
CA ASP A 200 2.34 -21.51 -21.92
C ASP A 200 3.60 -20.90 -21.27
N SER A 201 4.08 -19.78 -21.79
CA SER A 201 5.24 -19.08 -21.23
C SER A 201 4.96 -18.52 -19.84
N LEU A 202 3.76 -17.96 -19.62
CA LEU A 202 3.34 -17.47 -18.31
C LEU A 202 3.11 -18.61 -17.32
N SER A 203 2.58 -19.75 -17.79
CA SER A 203 2.39 -20.94 -16.94
C SER A 203 3.70 -21.62 -16.53
N ALA A 204 4.79 -21.37 -17.26
CA ALA A 204 6.12 -21.86 -16.95
C ALA A 204 6.90 -20.96 -15.98
N ILE A 205 6.32 -19.84 -15.54
CA ILE A 205 6.98 -18.92 -14.61
C ILE A 205 6.94 -19.51 -13.21
N ASP A 206 8.12 -19.64 -12.60
CA ASP A 206 8.28 -20.03 -11.20
C ASP A 206 8.39 -18.82 -10.27
N ARG A 207 8.85 -17.68 -10.77
CA ARG A 207 9.10 -16.48 -9.97
C ARG A 207 8.68 -15.19 -10.65
N ILE A 208 7.92 -14.35 -9.93
CA ILE A 208 7.55 -13.01 -10.36
C ILE A 208 8.04 -12.00 -9.33
N ASN A 209 8.72 -10.98 -9.80
CA ASN A 209 9.13 -9.83 -8.99
C ASN A 209 8.34 -8.60 -9.43
N ILE A 210 7.76 -7.92 -8.47
CA ILE A 210 7.01 -6.68 -8.68
C ILE A 210 7.59 -5.61 -7.76
N ALA A 211 7.92 -4.45 -8.32
CA ALA A 211 8.29 -3.27 -7.56
C ALA A 211 7.34 -2.13 -7.91
N VAL A 212 6.82 -1.46 -6.89
CA VAL A 212 5.93 -0.31 -7.05
C VAL A 212 6.54 0.85 -6.31
N SER A 213 6.69 1.99 -6.99
CA SER A 213 7.05 3.27 -6.39
C SER A 213 5.88 4.22 -6.45
N ILE A 214 5.64 4.95 -5.38
CA ILE A 214 4.58 5.96 -5.26
C ILE A 214 5.25 7.29 -4.94
N ARG A 215 5.01 8.34 -5.73
CA ARG A 215 5.56 9.67 -5.51
C ARG A 215 4.58 10.74 -5.90
N GLY A 216 4.65 11.90 -5.22
CA GLY A 216 3.82 13.06 -5.51
C GLY A 216 3.02 13.53 -4.31
N THR A 217 1.77 13.89 -4.50
CA THR A 217 0.87 14.33 -3.43
C THR A 217 -0.34 13.41 -3.33
N ILE A 218 -1.05 13.45 -2.19
CA ILE A 218 -2.28 12.65 -1.99
C ILE A 218 -3.31 12.88 -3.10
N GLU A 219 -3.33 14.08 -3.70
CA GLU A 219 -4.28 14.42 -4.78
C GLU A 219 -3.73 14.12 -6.17
N ASN A 220 -2.40 14.15 -6.33
CA ASN A 220 -1.73 13.94 -7.60
C ASN A 220 -0.47 13.12 -7.41
N TYR A 221 -0.60 11.80 -7.34
CA TYR A 221 0.51 10.88 -7.22
C TYR A 221 0.74 10.09 -8.50
N GLN A 222 1.98 9.69 -8.69
CA GLN A 222 2.43 8.84 -9.78
C GLN A 222 2.76 7.46 -9.22
N LEU A 223 2.36 6.42 -9.96
CA LEU A 223 2.73 5.03 -9.72
C LEU A 223 3.71 4.60 -10.81
N ASP A 224 4.87 4.08 -10.39
CA ASP A 224 5.81 3.39 -11.27
C ASP A 224 5.81 1.90 -10.87
N ILE A 225 5.38 1.03 -11.79
CA ILE A 225 5.26 -0.40 -11.58
C ILE A 225 6.25 -1.10 -12.51
N GLN A 226 7.19 -1.82 -11.90
CA GLN A 226 8.19 -2.62 -12.59
C GLN A 226 7.99 -4.10 -12.29
N SER A 227 8.15 -4.95 -13.31
CA SER A 227 8.02 -6.40 -13.16
C SER A 227 8.88 -7.11 -14.21
N ASN A 228 9.40 -8.30 -13.85
CA ASN A 228 10.06 -9.19 -14.80
C ASN A 228 9.08 -9.88 -15.79
N LEU A 229 7.77 -9.71 -15.61
CA LEU A 229 6.77 -10.23 -16.55
C LEU A 229 6.91 -9.64 -17.96
N ASN A 230 7.32 -8.38 -18.07
CA ASN A 230 7.53 -7.73 -19.37
C ASN A 230 8.59 -8.45 -20.21
N ASP A 231 9.69 -8.86 -19.57
CA ASP A 231 10.78 -9.57 -20.25
C ASP A 231 10.32 -10.97 -20.71
N ILE A 232 9.54 -11.64 -19.87
CA ILE A 232 9.02 -12.99 -20.16
C ILE A 232 8.03 -12.95 -21.32
N ILE A 233 7.08 -12.03 -21.32
CA ILE A 233 6.11 -11.86 -22.42
C ILE A 233 6.81 -11.48 -23.72
N SER A 234 7.77 -10.55 -23.65
CA SER A 234 8.55 -10.14 -24.82
C SER A 234 9.36 -11.30 -25.39
N GLY A 235 9.94 -12.15 -24.54
CA GLY A 235 10.64 -13.37 -24.92
C GLY A 235 9.70 -14.37 -25.59
N ALA A 236 8.51 -14.60 -25.02
CA ALA A 236 7.49 -15.49 -25.56
C ALA A 236 7.02 -15.07 -26.97
N VAL A 237 6.74 -13.78 -27.15
CA VAL A 237 6.34 -13.20 -28.44
C VAL A 237 7.44 -13.37 -29.48
N LYS A 238 8.70 -13.08 -29.12
CA LYS A 238 9.85 -13.29 -30.03
C LYS A 238 10.01 -14.74 -30.45
N ASN A 239 9.88 -15.68 -29.52
CA ASN A 239 9.96 -17.12 -29.80
C ASN A 239 8.82 -17.60 -30.69
N ALA A 240 7.59 -17.14 -30.46
CA ALA A 240 6.44 -17.47 -31.31
C ALA A 240 6.61 -16.96 -32.74
N LEU A 241 7.11 -15.75 -32.92
CA LEU A 241 7.39 -15.16 -34.24
C LEU A 241 8.54 -15.90 -34.95
N ALA A 242 9.62 -16.24 -34.24
CA ALA A 242 10.73 -16.99 -34.79
C ALA A 242 10.35 -18.41 -35.23
N GLY A 243 9.44 -19.05 -34.47
CA GLY A 243 8.86 -20.36 -34.86
C GLY A 243 8.04 -20.32 -36.16
N LYS A 244 7.26 -19.26 -36.34
CA LYS A 244 6.48 -19.06 -37.60
C LYS A 244 7.37 -18.79 -38.81
N MET A 245 8.48 -18.03 -38.63
CA MET A 245 9.42 -17.75 -39.73
C MET A 245 10.15 -19.01 -40.22
N LYS A 246 10.47 -19.96 -39.33
CA LYS A 246 11.10 -21.24 -39.72
C LYS A 246 10.18 -22.22 -40.42
N GLY A 247 8.87 -22.05 -40.33
CA GLY A 247 7.88 -22.88 -41.01
C GLY A 247 7.54 -22.41 -42.44
N PHE A 248 8.14 -21.32 -42.91
CA PHE A 248 8.00 -20.78 -44.26
C PHE A 248 9.22 -21.05 -45.17
N GLU A 249 10.22 -21.79 -44.71
CA GLU A 249 11.32 -22.38 -45.52
C GLU A 249 10.98 -23.86 -45.86
#